data_4385c6b6a7d615d8c68388682fbd16a5
#
_entry.id   4385c6b6a7d615d8c68388682fbd16a5
#
_cell.length_a   1.000
_cell.length_b   1.000
_cell.length_c   1.000
_cell.angle_alpha   90.00
_cell.angle_beta   90.00
_cell.angle_gamma   90.00
#
_symmetry.space_group_name_H-M   'P 1'
#
loop_
_entity.id
_entity.type
_entity.pdbx_description
1 polymer ?
#
loop_
_entity_poly.entity_id
_entity_poly.type
_entity_poly.pdbx_seq_one_letter_code
_entity_poly.pdbx_strand_id
1 'polypeptide(L)'
;FAGKSPGYIYSRVGNPTTAALERRMADLEEGVGAVATSSGMAAITAVAVGLLKAGDEIVAAKGIFGGTVSLLEKTLGRFGIVTRWADAARTEKFAGAVSERTRLIFVETIGNPRMDVPDLEGIAAIAGSAGIPFVVDSTATTPALVRCGGHGADIVIHSTSKFINGHGTAIGGCIVDTGRFDWSRGSFEEVRRWSERAGPMAFTAYLRNLISRDLGGCAAPMSSFLMLQGLETLAVRMAVHCDNARRLAEWLGGREGVRWVNYPGLAGSPFIGRVKAQFGGLGGGLLTFGLGGRDSAFRFIDSLRLAKNAANIGDTRTLVIHPASTIFHEFDSETKAAMGAGEDMVRVSAGLEHIDDITADFEQALEKSFEVKR
;
A
#
# COMPACT_ATOMS: atom_id res chain seq x y z
N PHE A 1 -16.34 22.04 -22.72
CA PHE A 1 -15.71 21.02 -23.56
C PHE A 1 -14.46 21.53 -24.30
N ALA A 2 -14.48 22.78 -24.77
CA ALA A 2 -13.35 23.36 -25.51
C ALA A 2 -12.14 23.75 -24.65
N GLY A 3 -12.16 23.54 -23.34
CA GLY A 3 -11.08 23.89 -22.42
C GLY A 3 -10.83 25.38 -22.22
N LYS A 4 -11.75 26.26 -22.67
CA LYS A 4 -11.59 27.71 -22.60
C LYS A 4 -11.92 28.31 -21.23
N SER A 5 -12.60 27.56 -20.36
CA SER A 5 -12.87 27.95 -18.98
C SER A 5 -12.86 26.73 -18.08
N PRO A 6 -12.43 26.86 -16.79
CA PRO A 6 -12.50 25.77 -15.83
C PRO A 6 -13.96 25.43 -15.50
N GLY A 7 -14.24 24.15 -15.21
CA GLY A 7 -15.56 23.70 -14.80
C GLY A 7 -15.70 22.18 -14.78
N TYR A 8 -16.74 21.71 -14.11
CA TYR A 8 -17.09 20.29 -14.04
C TYR A 8 -18.13 19.96 -15.11
N ILE A 9 -17.82 19.04 -15.99
CA ILE A 9 -18.67 18.69 -17.14
C ILE A 9 -19.33 17.32 -16.91
N TYR A 10 -18.58 16.37 -16.41
CA TYR A 10 -19.02 14.99 -16.24
C TYR A 10 -18.21 14.32 -15.12
N SER A 11 -18.88 13.67 -14.16
CA SER A 11 -18.26 13.21 -12.91
C SER A 11 -17.13 12.19 -13.11
N ARG A 12 -17.09 11.43 -14.20
CA ARG A 12 -15.97 10.55 -14.52
C ARG A 12 -14.67 11.31 -14.78
N VAL A 13 -14.74 12.52 -15.32
CA VAL A 13 -13.57 13.37 -15.64
C VAL A 13 -13.25 14.28 -14.46
N GLY A 14 -14.27 14.82 -13.79
CA GLY A 14 -14.09 15.72 -12.64
C GLY A 14 -15.42 15.98 -11.93
N ASN A 15 -15.34 16.07 -10.60
CA ASN A 15 -16.47 16.32 -9.71
C ASN A 15 -15.99 17.17 -8.53
N PRO A 16 -16.73 18.17 -8.03
CA PRO A 16 -16.26 19.06 -6.97
C PRO A 16 -15.95 18.37 -5.66
N THR A 17 -16.73 17.34 -5.27
CA THR A 17 -16.47 16.55 -4.05
C THR A 17 -15.19 15.72 -4.20
N THR A 18 -15.02 15.07 -5.36
CA THR A 18 -13.80 14.32 -5.68
C THR A 18 -12.58 15.24 -5.71
N ALA A 19 -12.70 16.43 -6.32
CA ALA A 19 -11.64 17.42 -6.34
C ALA A 19 -11.27 17.94 -4.93
N ALA A 20 -12.21 17.98 -3.99
CA ALA A 20 -11.91 18.30 -2.60
C ALA A 20 -11.04 17.22 -1.95
N LEU A 21 -11.33 15.93 -2.19
CA LEU A 21 -10.50 14.81 -1.74
C LEU A 21 -9.10 14.89 -2.36
N GLU A 22 -9.01 15.12 -3.66
CA GLU A 22 -7.74 15.22 -4.39
C GLU A 22 -6.85 16.34 -3.84
N ARG A 23 -7.41 17.54 -3.62
CA ARG A 23 -6.66 18.64 -2.99
C ARG A 23 -6.18 18.27 -1.59
N ARG A 24 -7.05 17.69 -0.74
CA ARG A 24 -6.67 17.27 0.59
C ARG A 24 -5.54 16.23 0.58
N MET A 25 -5.59 15.26 -0.34
CA MET A 25 -4.55 14.24 -0.47
C MET A 25 -3.24 14.83 -1.00
N ALA A 26 -3.30 15.75 -1.96
CA ALA A 26 -2.12 16.46 -2.44
C ALA A 26 -1.47 17.29 -1.32
N ASP A 27 -2.27 18.03 -0.55
CA ASP A 27 -1.78 18.84 0.59
C ASP A 27 -1.12 17.98 1.66
N LEU A 28 -1.72 16.82 1.99
CA LEU A 28 -1.19 15.90 3.02
C LEU A 28 0.14 15.27 2.61
N GLU A 29 0.35 14.99 1.33
CA GLU A 29 1.61 14.44 0.78
C GLU A 29 2.58 15.53 0.30
N GLU A 30 2.23 16.83 0.46
CA GLU A 30 3.01 17.96 -0.04
C GLU A 30 3.25 17.89 -1.57
N GLY A 31 2.27 17.32 -2.29
CA GLY A 31 2.32 17.11 -3.72
C GLY A 31 1.74 18.27 -4.53
N VAL A 32 2.08 18.33 -5.82
CA VAL A 32 1.58 19.36 -6.76
C VAL A 32 0.16 19.08 -7.23
N GLY A 33 -0.31 17.83 -7.11
CA GLY A 33 -1.66 17.45 -7.47
C GLY A 33 -1.98 15.98 -7.24
N ALA A 34 -3.26 15.63 -7.33
CA ALA A 34 -3.72 14.27 -7.15
C ALA A 34 -4.84 13.87 -8.10
N VAL A 35 -5.01 12.57 -8.30
CA VAL A 35 -6.12 11.95 -9.04
C VAL A 35 -6.74 10.86 -8.18
N ALA A 36 -8.00 11.03 -7.80
CA ALA A 36 -8.76 10.02 -7.09
C ALA A 36 -9.31 8.97 -8.06
N THR A 37 -9.24 7.70 -7.64
CA THR A 37 -9.63 6.54 -8.45
C THR A 37 -10.64 5.68 -7.72
N SER A 38 -11.27 4.74 -8.46
CA SER A 38 -12.29 3.83 -7.92
C SER A 38 -11.75 2.82 -6.89
N SER A 39 -10.45 2.58 -6.86
CA SER A 39 -9.77 1.68 -5.91
C SER A 39 -8.26 1.91 -5.94
N GLY A 40 -7.53 1.40 -4.93
CA GLY A 40 -6.07 1.37 -4.96
C GLY A 40 -5.52 0.62 -6.17
N MET A 41 -6.15 -0.49 -6.56
CA MET A 41 -5.77 -1.23 -7.77
C MET A 41 -5.97 -0.42 -9.05
N ALA A 42 -7.03 0.38 -9.13
CA ALA A 42 -7.24 1.32 -10.25
C ALA A 42 -6.16 2.41 -10.28
N ALA A 43 -5.68 2.86 -9.12
CA ALA A 43 -4.57 3.80 -9.02
C ALA A 43 -3.27 3.20 -9.57
N ILE A 44 -2.89 2.00 -9.11
CA ILE A 44 -1.69 1.30 -9.58
C ILE A 44 -1.79 1.03 -11.09
N THR A 45 -2.94 0.55 -11.56
CA THR A 45 -3.19 0.29 -12.98
C THR A 45 -3.06 1.56 -13.82
N ALA A 46 -3.63 2.68 -13.35
CA ALA A 46 -3.56 3.95 -14.07
C ALA A 46 -2.12 4.47 -14.19
N VAL A 47 -1.30 4.34 -13.14
CA VAL A 47 0.13 4.69 -13.19
C VAL A 47 0.87 3.77 -14.16
N ALA A 48 0.66 2.45 -14.06
CA ALA A 48 1.35 1.49 -14.91
C ALA A 48 1.00 1.68 -16.39
N VAL A 49 -0.29 1.74 -16.74
CA VAL A 49 -0.74 1.93 -18.13
C VAL A 49 -0.39 3.32 -18.66
N GLY A 50 -0.35 4.32 -17.78
CA GLY A 50 0.04 5.68 -18.14
C GLY A 50 1.52 5.84 -18.47
N LEU A 51 2.39 5.04 -17.87
CA LEU A 51 3.84 5.19 -18.01
C LEU A 51 4.52 4.07 -18.84
N LEU A 52 3.84 2.94 -19.06
CA LEU A 52 4.44 1.76 -19.64
C LEU A 52 3.76 1.35 -20.93
N LYS A 53 4.52 0.75 -21.80
CA LYS A 53 4.10 0.11 -23.05
C LYS A 53 4.72 -1.29 -23.20
N ALA A 54 4.28 -2.04 -24.20
CA ALA A 54 4.86 -3.34 -24.49
C ALA A 54 6.39 -3.27 -24.66
N GLY A 55 7.10 -4.18 -24.00
CA GLY A 55 8.55 -4.24 -23.96
C GLY A 55 9.21 -3.47 -22.81
N ASP A 56 8.47 -2.61 -22.11
CA ASP A 56 8.98 -1.91 -20.92
C ASP A 56 9.03 -2.82 -19.68
N GLU A 57 9.85 -2.42 -18.72
CA GLU A 57 10.06 -3.15 -17.46
C GLU A 57 9.70 -2.30 -16.23
N ILE A 58 9.15 -2.98 -15.20
CA ILE A 58 8.98 -2.46 -13.86
C ILE A 58 9.98 -3.16 -12.93
N VAL A 59 10.70 -2.43 -12.09
CA VAL A 59 11.37 -3.02 -10.93
C VAL A 59 10.44 -2.89 -9.72
N ALA A 60 10.01 -4.00 -9.14
CA ALA A 60 9.08 -4.03 -8.02
C ALA A 60 9.66 -4.76 -6.81
N ALA A 61 9.30 -4.28 -5.60
CA ALA A 61 9.68 -4.94 -4.37
C ALA A 61 8.96 -6.29 -4.22
N LYS A 62 9.67 -7.32 -3.72
CA LYS A 62 9.05 -8.57 -3.24
C LYS A 62 8.32 -8.32 -1.92
N GLY A 63 7.35 -9.17 -1.60
CA GLY A 63 6.62 -9.12 -0.34
C GLY A 63 5.56 -8.02 -0.26
N ILE A 64 5.10 -7.52 -1.39
CA ILE A 64 4.00 -6.56 -1.54
C ILE A 64 2.64 -7.26 -1.63
N PHE A 65 1.57 -6.48 -1.67
CA PHE A 65 0.19 -6.96 -1.72
C PHE A 65 -0.06 -7.92 -2.90
N GLY A 66 -0.68 -9.08 -2.63
CA GLY A 66 -0.90 -10.13 -3.63
C GLY A 66 -1.69 -9.67 -4.86
N GLY A 67 -2.65 -8.76 -4.70
CA GLY A 67 -3.36 -8.16 -5.84
C GLY A 67 -2.45 -7.35 -6.76
N THR A 68 -1.44 -6.65 -6.21
CA THR A 68 -0.42 -5.94 -6.99
C THR A 68 0.49 -6.94 -7.72
N VAL A 69 0.90 -8.01 -7.05
CA VAL A 69 1.68 -9.10 -7.68
C VAL A 69 0.92 -9.68 -8.87
N SER A 70 -0.36 -10.02 -8.68
CA SER A 70 -1.22 -10.56 -9.74
C SER A 70 -1.40 -9.57 -10.91
N LEU A 71 -1.58 -8.28 -10.61
CA LEU A 71 -1.64 -7.23 -11.64
C LEU A 71 -0.36 -7.18 -12.47
N LEU A 72 0.79 -7.11 -11.80
CA LEU A 72 2.09 -6.96 -12.45
C LEU A 72 2.46 -8.19 -13.29
N GLU A 73 2.31 -9.39 -12.75
CA GLU A 73 2.72 -10.62 -13.43
C GLU A 73 1.69 -11.13 -14.44
N LYS A 74 0.42 -11.24 -14.00
CA LYS A 74 -0.59 -11.89 -14.83
C LYS A 74 -1.26 -10.92 -15.78
N THR A 75 -1.69 -9.74 -15.29
CA THR A 75 -2.47 -8.81 -16.12
C THR A 75 -1.56 -8.02 -17.06
N LEU A 76 -0.59 -7.29 -16.52
CA LEU A 76 0.32 -6.46 -17.33
C LEU A 76 1.29 -7.31 -18.17
N GLY A 77 1.68 -8.50 -17.68
CA GLY A 77 2.47 -9.44 -18.44
C GLY A 77 1.82 -9.84 -19.79
N ARG A 78 0.49 -9.94 -19.84
CA ARG A 78 -0.27 -10.19 -21.09
C ARG A 78 -0.15 -9.06 -22.12
N PHE A 79 0.17 -7.86 -21.66
CA PHE A 79 0.41 -6.69 -22.51
C PHE A 79 1.90 -6.45 -22.79
N GLY A 80 2.75 -7.44 -22.46
CA GLY A 80 4.18 -7.40 -22.77
C GLY A 80 5.00 -6.52 -21.83
N ILE A 81 4.47 -6.16 -20.66
CA ILE A 81 5.20 -5.46 -19.59
C ILE A 81 5.86 -6.51 -18.70
N VAL A 82 7.16 -6.36 -18.43
CA VAL A 82 7.93 -7.32 -17.66
C VAL A 82 8.19 -6.78 -16.25
N THR A 83 7.96 -7.60 -15.21
CA THR A 83 8.29 -7.26 -13.83
C THR A 83 9.59 -7.90 -13.41
N ARG A 84 10.53 -7.11 -12.87
CA ARG A 84 11.76 -7.55 -12.23
C ARG A 84 11.63 -7.36 -10.73
N TRP A 85 11.72 -8.47 -9.99
CA TRP A 85 11.53 -8.47 -8.54
C TRP A 85 12.84 -8.21 -7.81
N ALA A 86 12.83 -7.24 -6.88
CA ALA A 86 13.94 -6.92 -5.98
C ALA A 86 13.54 -7.20 -4.51
N ASP A 87 14.50 -7.59 -3.69
CA ASP A 87 14.26 -7.78 -2.25
C ASP A 87 14.16 -6.41 -1.56
N ALA A 88 13.00 -6.10 -0.95
CA ALA A 88 12.74 -4.83 -0.27
C ALA A 88 13.70 -4.51 0.87
N ALA A 89 14.25 -5.55 1.52
CA ALA A 89 15.23 -5.39 2.59
C ALA A 89 16.62 -4.93 2.09
N ARG A 90 16.91 -5.09 0.80
CA ARG A 90 18.23 -4.93 0.18
C ARG A 90 18.21 -3.90 -0.94
N THR A 91 18.53 -2.66 -0.61
CA THR A 91 18.52 -1.52 -1.56
C THR A 91 19.36 -1.78 -2.82
N GLU A 92 20.53 -2.43 -2.68
CA GLU A 92 21.42 -2.76 -3.80
C GLU A 92 20.80 -3.72 -4.85
N LYS A 93 19.79 -4.49 -4.47
CA LYS A 93 19.09 -5.38 -5.40
C LYS A 93 18.24 -4.62 -6.41
N PHE A 94 17.77 -3.42 -6.05
CA PHE A 94 17.06 -2.56 -7.00
C PHE A 94 18.00 -2.06 -8.09
N ALA A 95 19.22 -1.62 -7.74
CA ALA A 95 20.20 -1.19 -8.74
C ALA A 95 20.54 -2.31 -9.73
N GLY A 96 20.73 -3.54 -9.24
CA GLY A 96 21.00 -4.71 -10.09
C GLY A 96 19.82 -5.17 -10.95
N ALA A 97 18.59 -4.75 -10.63
CA ALA A 97 17.39 -5.07 -11.40
C ALA A 97 17.05 -4.04 -12.48
N VAL A 98 17.57 -2.81 -12.38
CA VAL A 98 17.35 -1.75 -13.38
C VAL A 98 18.06 -2.07 -14.68
N SER A 99 17.37 -1.87 -15.82
CA SER A 99 17.88 -2.00 -17.17
C SER A 99 17.48 -0.78 -18.02
N GLU A 100 17.95 -0.70 -19.25
CA GLU A 100 17.56 0.35 -20.21
C GLU A 100 16.05 0.35 -20.53
N ARG A 101 15.36 -0.77 -20.28
CA ARG A 101 13.92 -0.92 -20.48
C ARG A 101 13.11 -0.58 -19.22
N THR A 102 13.74 -0.42 -18.08
CA THR A 102 13.05 -0.06 -16.84
C THR A 102 12.47 1.34 -16.96
N ARG A 103 11.20 1.51 -16.58
CA ARG A 103 10.48 2.79 -16.66
C ARG A 103 10.05 3.32 -15.30
N LEU A 104 9.96 2.48 -14.29
CA LEU A 104 9.70 2.90 -12.92
C LEU A 104 10.19 1.87 -11.90
N ILE A 105 10.39 2.32 -10.66
CA ILE A 105 10.57 1.45 -9.51
C ILE A 105 9.32 1.56 -8.64
N PHE A 106 8.78 0.41 -8.18
CA PHE A 106 7.59 0.33 -7.33
C PHE A 106 7.87 -0.36 -6.00
N VAL A 107 7.50 0.27 -4.88
CA VAL A 107 7.57 -0.33 -3.55
C VAL A 107 6.32 -0.02 -2.72
N GLU A 108 6.07 -0.80 -1.66
CA GLU A 108 5.17 -0.43 -0.56
C GLU A 108 6.00 0.07 0.62
N THR A 109 5.50 1.06 1.36
CA THR A 109 6.18 1.58 2.58
C THR A 109 6.38 0.52 3.64
N ILE A 110 5.41 -0.38 3.79
CA ILE A 110 5.46 -1.60 4.59
C ILE A 110 4.85 -2.71 3.74
N GLY A 111 5.66 -3.70 3.40
CA GLY A 111 5.21 -4.83 2.59
C GLY A 111 4.13 -5.68 3.29
N ASN A 112 3.22 -6.25 2.53
CA ASN A 112 2.11 -7.04 3.03
C ASN A 112 2.03 -8.39 2.28
N PRO A 113 2.36 -9.54 2.92
CA PRO A 113 2.38 -9.78 4.37
C PRO A 113 3.77 -9.78 5.03
N ARG A 114 4.86 -9.57 4.29
CA ARG A 114 6.24 -9.71 4.82
C ARG A 114 6.63 -8.69 5.88
N MET A 115 5.93 -7.55 5.96
CA MET A 115 6.24 -6.44 6.86
C MET A 115 7.64 -5.83 6.64
N ASP A 116 8.26 -6.05 5.48
CA ASP A 116 9.53 -5.43 5.11
C ASP A 116 9.35 -3.92 4.96
N VAL A 117 10.34 -3.16 5.41
CA VAL A 117 10.40 -1.70 5.22
C VAL A 117 11.56 -1.38 4.29
N PRO A 118 11.31 -0.91 3.05
CA PRO A 118 12.38 -0.51 2.13
C PRO A 118 13.08 0.76 2.61
N ASP A 119 14.32 0.95 2.17
CA ASP A 119 15.04 2.20 2.29
C ASP A 119 14.59 3.14 1.17
N LEU A 120 13.64 4.02 1.47
CA LEU A 120 13.02 4.89 0.48
C LEU A 120 14.04 5.83 -0.18
N GLU A 121 14.91 6.47 0.61
CA GLU A 121 15.91 7.42 0.10
C GLU A 121 16.96 6.73 -0.78
N GLY A 122 17.44 5.54 -0.35
CA GLY A 122 18.37 4.75 -1.12
C GLY A 122 17.79 4.29 -2.47
N ILE A 123 16.51 3.88 -2.49
CA ILE A 123 15.83 3.47 -3.74
C ILE A 123 15.53 4.70 -4.62
N ALA A 124 15.14 5.83 -4.04
CA ALA A 124 14.95 7.07 -4.77
C ALA A 124 16.24 7.53 -5.49
N ALA A 125 17.39 7.39 -4.84
CA ALA A 125 18.68 7.69 -5.47
C ALA A 125 18.98 6.78 -6.68
N ILE A 126 18.62 5.50 -6.61
CA ILE A 126 18.73 4.56 -7.73
C ILE A 126 17.80 4.98 -8.87
N ALA A 127 16.53 5.28 -8.59
CA ALA A 127 15.57 5.73 -9.59
C ALA A 127 16.01 7.04 -10.27
N GLY A 128 16.47 8.02 -9.48
CA GLY A 128 16.99 9.29 -9.97
C GLY A 128 18.23 9.11 -10.87
N SER A 129 19.15 8.23 -10.49
CA SER A 129 20.34 7.91 -11.31
C SER A 129 19.97 7.25 -12.65
N ALA A 130 18.87 6.49 -12.68
CA ALA A 130 18.34 5.87 -13.89
C ALA A 130 17.41 6.79 -14.70
N GLY A 131 17.07 7.99 -14.19
CA GLY A 131 16.14 8.92 -14.83
C GLY A 131 14.71 8.39 -14.96
N ILE A 132 14.27 7.58 -14.01
CA ILE A 132 12.93 6.98 -13.97
C ILE A 132 12.19 7.35 -12.66
N PRO A 133 10.85 7.45 -12.66
CA PRO A 133 10.10 7.79 -11.48
C PRO A 133 10.12 6.67 -10.43
N PHE A 134 10.17 7.09 -9.16
CA PHE A 134 10.01 6.25 -7.98
C PHE A 134 8.57 6.32 -7.49
N VAL A 135 7.88 5.18 -7.53
CA VAL A 135 6.47 5.02 -7.14
C VAL A 135 6.38 4.29 -5.82
N VAL A 136 5.73 4.92 -4.85
CA VAL A 136 5.57 4.36 -3.50
C VAL A 136 4.08 4.19 -3.16
N ASP A 137 3.66 2.98 -2.87
CA ASP A 137 2.35 2.72 -2.26
C ASP A 137 2.45 2.92 -0.74
N SER A 138 1.84 3.99 -0.25
CA SER A 138 1.85 4.39 1.15
C SER A 138 0.55 4.01 1.88
N THR A 139 -0.16 3.00 1.39
CA THR A 139 -1.44 2.54 1.95
C THR A 139 -1.33 2.12 3.41
N ALA A 140 -0.24 1.42 3.80
CA ALA A 140 -0.06 0.90 5.16
C ALA A 140 0.34 1.97 6.18
N THR A 141 0.99 3.03 5.74
CA THR A 141 1.51 4.11 6.61
C THR A 141 0.65 5.37 6.57
N THR A 142 0.04 5.67 5.42
CA THR A 142 -0.69 6.92 5.16
C THR A 142 0.18 8.17 5.32
N PRO A 143 -0.28 9.37 4.92
CA PRO A 143 0.46 10.61 5.19
C PRO A 143 0.61 10.94 6.68
N ALA A 144 -0.13 10.23 7.56
CA ALA A 144 -0.01 10.44 9.00
C ALA A 144 1.32 9.91 9.59
N LEU A 145 1.93 8.88 8.98
CA LEU A 145 3.22 8.35 9.43
C LEU A 145 4.39 8.79 8.56
N VAL A 146 4.18 8.94 7.25
CA VAL A 146 5.24 9.32 6.31
C VAL A 146 4.68 10.11 5.14
N ARG A 147 5.34 11.20 4.79
CA ARG A 147 5.18 11.92 3.54
C ARG A 147 6.26 11.45 2.59
N CYS A 148 5.87 10.56 1.69
CA CYS A 148 6.84 9.82 0.87
C CYS A 148 7.66 10.73 -0.07
N GLY A 149 7.11 11.88 -0.49
CA GLY A 149 7.84 12.90 -1.24
C GLY A 149 9.10 13.40 -0.51
N GLY A 150 9.06 13.56 0.81
CA GLY A 150 10.21 13.92 1.64
C GLY A 150 11.34 12.89 1.61
N HIS A 151 11.05 11.64 1.28
CA HIS A 151 11.99 10.54 1.11
C HIS A 151 12.27 10.19 -0.36
N GLY A 152 11.93 11.08 -1.28
CA GLY A 152 12.30 10.98 -2.69
C GLY A 152 11.30 10.26 -3.59
N ALA A 153 10.11 9.92 -3.12
CA ALA A 153 9.05 9.40 -3.99
C ALA A 153 8.57 10.48 -4.98
N ASP A 154 8.44 10.11 -6.25
CA ASP A 154 7.91 10.97 -7.30
C ASP A 154 6.39 10.84 -7.41
N ILE A 155 5.89 9.62 -7.23
CA ILE A 155 4.47 9.29 -7.25
C ILE A 155 4.13 8.53 -5.97
N VAL A 156 3.11 8.98 -5.26
CA VAL A 156 2.57 8.30 -4.07
C VAL A 156 1.19 7.73 -4.39
N ILE A 157 0.99 6.46 -4.06
CA ILE A 157 -0.29 5.77 -4.25
C ILE A 157 -0.89 5.44 -2.87
N HIS A 158 -2.20 5.58 -2.77
CA HIS A 158 -2.97 5.15 -1.61
C HIS A 158 -4.19 4.34 -2.03
N SER A 159 -4.39 3.18 -1.45
CA SER A 159 -5.72 2.61 -1.37
C SER A 159 -6.49 3.37 -0.28
N THR A 160 -7.28 4.36 -0.67
CA THR A 160 -8.04 5.18 0.28
C THR A 160 -9.16 4.39 0.97
N SER A 161 -9.46 3.17 0.49
CA SER A 161 -10.36 2.20 1.14
C SER A 161 -9.91 1.77 2.53
N LYS A 162 -8.60 1.89 2.84
CA LYS A 162 -7.94 1.32 4.02
C LYS A 162 -7.95 2.34 5.16
N PHE A 163 -6.83 2.58 5.78
CA PHE A 163 -6.69 3.51 6.92
C PHE A 163 -7.26 4.91 6.65
N ILE A 164 -7.22 5.42 5.40
CA ILE A 164 -7.78 6.74 5.07
C ILE A 164 -9.29 6.75 5.29
N ASN A 165 -10.04 5.82 4.73
CA ASN A 165 -11.47 5.65 5.03
C ASN A 165 -11.67 5.23 6.49
N GLY A 166 -10.94 4.20 6.93
CA GLY A 166 -10.88 3.73 8.32
C GLY A 166 -12.08 2.94 8.82
N HIS A 167 -13.18 2.86 8.08
CA HIS A 167 -14.46 2.33 8.56
C HIS A 167 -14.99 1.18 7.69
N GLY A 168 -14.26 0.78 6.63
CA GLY A 168 -14.71 -0.26 5.71
C GLY A 168 -15.99 0.10 4.92
N THR A 169 -16.32 1.39 4.79
CA THR A 169 -17.60 1.87 4.22
C THR A 169 -17.51 2.21 2.74
N ALA A 170 -16.31 2.41 2.19
CA ALA A 170 -16.12 2.80 0.79
C ALA A 170 -14.84 2.23 0.20
N ILE A 171 -14.84 2.02 -1.11
CA ILE A 171 -13.67 1.65 -1.90
C ILE A 171 -13.20 2.87 -2.68
N GLY A 172 -11.87 3.08 -2.74
CA GLY A 172 -11.24 4.12 -3.53
C GLY A 172 -9.72 4.04 -3.52
N GLY A 173 -9.11 4.88 -4.33
CA GLY A 173 -7.67 5.06 -4.42
C GLY A 173 -7.33 6.51 -4.69
N CYS A 174 -6.06 6.83 -4.57
CA CYS A 174 -5.53 8.14 -4.90
C CYS A 174 -4.10 8.01 -5.41
N ILE A 175 -3.77 8.80 -6.43
CA ILE A 175 -2.43 8.97 -6.97
C ILE A 175 -2.04 10.40 -6.69
N VAL A 176 -0.90 10.63 -6.03
CA VAL A 176 -0.35 11.97 -5.79
C VAL A 176 0.94 12.11 -6.58
N ASP A 177 1.05 13.18 -7.36
CA ASP A 177 2.31 13.62 -7.96
C ASP A 177 2.98 14.58 -6.97
N THR A 178 4.18 14.23 -6.52
CA THR A 178 4.94 15.05 -5.57
C THR A 178 5.63 16.24 -6.24
N GLY A 179 5.62 16.30 -7.58
CA GLY A 179 6.28 17.36 -8.36
C GLY A 179 7.81 17.24 -8.42
N ARG A 180 8.39 16.13 -7.95
CA ARG A 180 9.84 15.89 -7.93
C ARG A 180 10.39 15.45 -9.27
N PHE A 181 9.61 14.63 -10.01
CA PHE A 181 10.03 14.14 -11.32
C PHE A 181 9.81 15.19 -12.41
N ASP A 182 10.84 15.46 -13.19
CA ASP A 182 10.77 16.41 -14.32
C ASP A 182 10.13 15.76 -15.55
N TRP A 183 8.81 15.84 -15.65
CA TRP A 183 8.03 15.30 -16.76
C TRP A 183 8.29 15.98 -18.11
N SER A 184 9.00 17.12 -18.14
CA SER A 184 9.40 17.79 -19.39
C SER A 184 10.56 17.08 -20.09
N ARG A 185 11.23 16.14 -19.39
CA ARG A 185 12.41 15.42 -19.88
C ARG A 185 12.17 13.91 -19.89
N GLY A 186 13.11 13.18 -20.46
CA GLY A 186 13.13 11.72 -20.45
C GLY A 186 12.19 11.05 -21.46
N SER A 187 11.88 9.78 -21.21
CA SER A 187 11.25 8.85 -22.16
C SER A 187 9.71 8.86 -22.15
N PHE A 188 9.07 9.73 -21.36
CA PHE A 188 7.61 9.78 -21.19
C PHE A 188 6.98 10.81 -22.13
N GLU A 189 7.04 10.57 -23.43
CA GLU A 189 6.63 11.51 -24.47
C GLU A 189 5.18 12.00 -24.31
N GLU A 190 4.25 11.10 -23.96
CA GLU A 190 2.85 11.48 -23.78
C GLU A 190 2.67 12.44 -22.60
N VAL A 191 3.32 12.20 -21.45
CA VAL A 191 3.27 13.10 -20.28
C VAL A 191 3.98 14.43 -20.62
N ARG A 192 5.10 14.39 -21.35
CA ARG A 192 5.84 15.59 -21.78
C ARG A 192 4.99 16.53 -22.61
N ARG A 193 4.14 16.04 -23.51
CA ARG A 193 3.21 16.86 -24.28
C ARG A 193 2.23 17.66 -23.39
N TRP A 194 1.93 17.14 -22.19
CA TRP A 194 1.10 17.86 -21.22
C TRP A 194 1.89 18.91 -20.44
N SER A 195 3.21 18.82 -20.34
CA SER A 195 4.04 19.80 -19.61
C SER A 195 3.90 21.20 -20.18
N GLU A 196 3.76 21.34 -21.49
CA GLU A 196 3.58 22.62 -22.17
C GLU A 196 2.26 23.32 -21.78
N ARG A 197 1.21 22.53 -21.40
CA ARG A 197 -0.13 23.05 -21.13
C ARG A 197 -0.45 23.12 -19.63
N ALA A 198 0.11 22.21 -18.85
CA ALA A 198 -0.24 22.00 -17.45
C ALA A 198 0.94 22.26 -16.48
N GLY A 199 2.15 22.52 -17.00
CA GLY A 199 3.34 22.77 -16.18
C GLY A 199 3.57 21.67 -15.14
N PRO A 200 3.72 22.02 -13.86
CA PRO A 200 3.93 21.01 -12.79
C PRO A 200 2.82 19.97 -12.65
N MET A 201 1.61 20.28 -13.16
CA MET A 201 0.45 19.39 -13.13
C MET A 201 0.40 18.43 -14.33
N ALA A 202 1.46 18.33 -15.15
CA ALA A 202 1.49 17.56 -16.39
C ALA A 202 1.04 16.10 -16.20
N PHE A 203 1.58 15.41 -15.21
CA PHE A 203 1.27 14.02 -14.97
C PHE A 203 -0.17 13.81 -14.49
N THR A 204 -0.63 14.59 -13.52
CA THR A 204 -2.02 14.50 -13.05
C THR A 204 -3.03 14.92 -14.13
N ALA A 205 -2.72 15.91 -14.94
CA ALA A 205 -3.54 16.31 -16.08
C ALA A 205 -3.61 15.20 -17.14
N TYR A 206 -2.48 14.60 -17.47
CA TYR A 206 -2.39 13.44 -18.36
C TYR A 206 -3.23 12.27 -17.85
N LEU A 207 -3.01 11.86 -16.58
CA LEU A 207 -3.75 10.76 -15.98
C LEU A 207 -5.26 11.02 -16.00
N ARG A 208 -5.71 12.22 -15.64
CA ARG A 208 -7.13 12.57 -15.59
C ARG A 208 -7.77 12.60 -16.97
N ASN A 209 -7.16 13.31 -17.91
CA ASN A 209 -7.78 13.64 -19.20
C ASN A 209 -7.61 12.55 -20.26
N LEU A 210 -6.70 11.62 -20.06
CA LEU A 210 -6.50 10.49 -20.98
C LEU A 210 -6.74 9.16 -20.25
N ILE A 211 -5.91 8.81 -19.27
CA ILE A 211 -5.89 7.47 -18.70
C ILE A 211 -7.15 7.17 -17.88
N SER A 212 -7.45 7.97 -16.87
CA SER A 212 -8.62 7.76 -16.00
C SER A 212 -9.93 7.94 -16.76
N ARG A 213 -9.97 8.93 -17.67
CA ARG A 213 -11.13 9.15 -18.54
C ARG A 213 -11.45 7.92 -19.38
N ASP A 214 -10.45 7.33 -20.00
CA ASP A 214 -10.62 6.25 -20.99
C ASP A 214 -10.78 4.88 -20.32
N LEU A 215 -10.03 4.59 -19.24
CA LEU A 215 -10.15 3.36 -18.46
C LEU A 215 -11.39 3.32 -17.55
N GLY A 216 -11.93 4.48 -17.20
CA GLY A 216 -13.14 4.58 -16.37
C GLY A 216 -12.94 4.32 -14.87
N GLY A 217 -11.70 4.22 -14.39
CA GLY A 217 -11.36 3.97 -12.99
C GLY A 217 -11.56 5.17 -12.04
N CYS A 218 -12.60 5.99 -12.24
CA CYS A 218 -12.85 7.22 -11.48
C CYS A 218 -13.48 6.95 -10.11
N ALA A 219 -13.19 7.81 -9.12
CA ALA A 219 -13.81 7.77 -7.81
C ALA A 219 -15.27 8.23 -7.86
N ALA A 220 -16.15 7.54 -7.12
CA ALA A 220 -17.52 7.99 -6.91
C ALA A 220 -17.52 9.18 -5.92
N PRO A 221 -18.35 10.24 -6.16
CA PRO A 221 -18.40 11.39 -5.25
C PRO A 221 -18.80 11.02 -3.81
N MET A 222 -19.70 10.05 -3.61
CA MET A 222 -20.09 9.57 -2.28
C MET A 222 -18.89 8.88 -1.58
N SER A 223 -18.13 8.05 -2.29
CA SER A 223 -16.91 7.45 -1.73
C SER A 223 -15.90 8.53 -1.35
N SER A 224 -15.71 9.54 -2.20
CA SER A 224 -14.82 10.68 -1.92
C SER A 224 -15.25 11.45 -0.66
N PHE A 225 -16.56 11.65 -0.46
CA PHE A 225 -17.11 12.28 0.75
C PHE A 225 -16.80 11.45 2.00
N LEU A 226 -17.04 10.13 1.98
CA LEU A 226 -16.74 9.25 3.11
C LEU A 226 -15.23 9.23 3.44
N MET A 227 -14.38 9.31 2.43
CA MET A 227 -12.92 9.40 2.62
C MET A 227 -12.50 10.74 3.23
N LEU A 228 -13.13 11.85 2.82
CA LEU A 228 -12.90 13.15 3.45
C LEU A 228 -13.25 13.10 4.95
N GLN A 229 -14.36 12.46 5.33
CA GLN A 229 -14.71 12.25 6.74
C GLN A 229 -13.67 11.38 7.46
N GLY A 230 -13.19 10.30 6.83
CA GLY A 230 -12.14 9.45 7.38
C GLY A 230 -10.83 10.20 7.63
N LEU A 231 -10.47 11.13 6.73
CA LEU A 231 -9.27 11.96 6.86
C LEU A 231 -9.29 12.87 8.10
N GLU A 232 -10.46 13.33 8.56
CA GLU A 232 -10.57 14.21 9.74
C GLU A 232 -10.04 13.57 11.04
N THR A 233 -10.09 12.22 11.12
CA THR A 233 -9.61 11.47 12.29
C THR A 233 -8.38 10.60 12.01
N LEU A 234 -7.78 10.71 10.83
CA LEU A 234 -6.71 9.82 10.38
C LEU A 234 -5.54 9.78 11.35
N ALA A 235 -5.00 10.93 11.76
CA ALA A 235 -3.82 11.01 12.62
C ALA A 235 -4.07 10.36 14.00
N VAL A 236 -5.24 10.61 14.62
CA VAL A 236 -5.62 10.01 15.91
C VAL A 236 -5.78 8.51 15.78
N ARG A 237 -6.45 8.03 14.71
CA ARG A 237 -6.62 6.60 14.47
C ARG A 237 -5.29 5.90 14.22
N MET A 238 -4.42 6.49 13.40
CA MET A 238 -3.10 5.89 13.10
C MET A 238 -2.24 5.77 14.37
N ALA A 239 -2.28 6.73 15.28
CA ALA A 239 -1.58 6.64 16.57
C ALA A 239 -2.06 5.43 17.39
N VAL A 240 -3.38 5.22 17.48
CA VAL A 240 -3.96 4.08 18.21
C VAL A 240 -3.68 2.75 17.50
N HIS A 241 -3.84 2.70 16.17
CA HIS A 241 -3.50 1.49 15.39
C HIS A 241 -2.04 1.05 15.61
N CYS A 242 -1.10 2.00 15.58
CA CYS A 242 0.32 1.72 15.77
C CYS A 242 0.62 1.26 17.22
N ASP A 243 0.01 1.90 18.23
CA ASP A 243 0.22 1.50 19.62
C ASP A 243 -0.37 0.12 19.90
N ASN A 244 -1.60 -0.14 19.45
CA ASN A 244 -2.22 -1.46 19.59
C ASN A 244 -1.42 -2.54 18.86
N ALA A 245 -0.96 -2.29 17.63
CA ALA A 245 -0.13 -3.24 16.89
C ALA A 245 1.19 -3.52 17.60
N ARG A 246 1.88 -2.50 18.13
CA ARG A 246 3.12 -2.64 18.89
C ARG A 246 2.91 -3.45 20.17
N ARG A 247 1.93 -3.07 21.00
CA ARG A 247 1.62 -3.74 22.28
C ARG A 247 1.20 -5.19 22.05
N LEU A 248 0.39 -5.45 21.01
CA LEU A 248 -0.01 -6.80 20.65
C LEU A 248 1.19 -7.64 20.18
N ALA A 249 2.09 -7.07 19.36
CA ALA A 249 3.29 -7.77 18.90
C ALA A 249 4.24 -8.10 20.05
N GLU A 250 4.45 -7.18 20.99
CA GLU A 250 5.24 -7.40 22.22
C GLU A 250 4.61 -8.50 23.06
N TRP A 251 3.30 -8.46 23.27
CA TRP A 251 2.55 -9.46 24.03
C TRP A 251 2.64 -10.85 23.40
N LEU A 252 2.44 -10.96 22.07
CA LEU A 252 2.55 -12.22 21.32
C LEU A 252 3.94 -12.85 21.43
N GLY A 253 4.99 -12.02 21.45
CA GLY A 253 6.36 -12.51 21.53
C GLY A 253 6.70 -13.30 22.82
N GLY A 254 5.87 -13.14 23.87
CA GLY A 254 5.99 -13.89 25.12
C GLY A 254 5.02 -15.06 25.26
N ARG A 255 4.22 -15.40 24.24
CA ARG A 255 3.18 -16.44 24.33
C ARG A 255 3.67 -17.82 23.91
N GLU A 256 3.31 -18.82 24.70
CA GLU A 256 3.55 -20.21 24.35
C GLU A 256 2.82 -20.56 23.04
N GLY A 257 3.47 -21.33 22.17
CA GLY A 257 2.93 -21.73 20.88
C GLY A 257 3.10 -20.70 19.75
N VAL A 258 3.39 -19.44 20.06
CA VAL A 258 3.80 -18.45 19.06
C VAL A 258 5.27 -18.68 18.70
N ARG A 259 5.53 -18.98 17.44
CA ARG A 259 6.88 -19.35 16.96
C ARG A 259 7.71 -18.15 16.58
N TRP A 260 7.09 -17.13 16.05
CA TRP A 260 7.71 -15.88 15.64
C TRP A 260 6.66 -14.78 15.57
N VAL A 261 7.11 -13.53 15.72
CA VAL A 261 6.30 -12.32 15.53
C VAL A 261 7.07 -11.37 14.63
N ASN A 262 6.39 -10.82 13.63
CA ASN A 262 6.96 -9.87 12.71
C ASN A 262 6.15 -8.56 12.75
N TYR A 263 6.76 -7.52 13.31
CA TYR A 263 6.26 -6.16 13.36
C TYR A 263 7.44 -5.20 13.20
N PRO A 264 7.42 -4.27 12.23
CA PRO A 264 8.58 -3.46 11.92
C PRO A 264 9.04 -2.56 13.08
N GLY A 265 8.12 -2.18 13.99
CA GLY A 265 8.38 -1.33 15.14
C GLY A 265 8.93 -2.05 16.38
N LEU A 266 9.13 -3.38 16.37
CA LEU A 266 9.76 -4.09 17.50
C LEU A 266 11.25 -3.74 17.60
N ALA A 267 11.76 -3.66 18.84
CA ALA A 267 13.17 -3.36 19.11
C ALA A 267 14.13 -4.35 18.42
N GLY A 268 13.73 -5.62 18.28
CA GLY A 268 14.50 -6.68 17.59
C GLY A 268 14.29 -6.75 16.08
N SER A 269 13.43 -5.89 15.50
CA SER A 269 13.17 -5.91 14.07
C SER A 269 14.39 -5.42 13.28
N PRO A 270 14.76 -6.09 12.16
CA PRO A 270 15.83 -5.61 11.28
C PRO A 270 15.50 -4.25 10.64
N PHE A 271 14.25 -3.84 10.69
CA PHE A 271 13.75 -2.60 10.09
C PHE A 271 13.58 -1.44 11.07
N ILE A 272 13.83 -1.64 12.38
CA ILE A 272 13.58 -0.61 13.40
C ILE A 272 14.34 0.71 13.13
N GLY A 273 15.53 0.63 12.54
CA GLY A 273 16.30 1.82 12.13
C GLY A 273 15.56 2.63 11.05
N ARG A 274 15.03 1.94 10.02
CA ARG A 274 14.25 2.57 8.94
C ARG A 274 12.92 3.11 9.45
N VAL A 275 12.24 2.38 10.35
CA VAL A 275 10.99 2.82 10.98
C VAL A 275 11.22 4.12 11.77
N LYS A 276 12.32 4.22 12.52
CA LYS A 276 12.67 5.45 13.24
C LYS A 276 12.98 6.61 12.30
N ALA A 277 13.77 6.36 11.26
CA ALA A 277 14.18 7.39 10.31
C ALA A 277 13.03 7.88 9.41
N GLN A 278 12.21 6.96 8.88
CA GLN A 278 11.19 7.26 7.86
C GLN A 278 9.80 7.51 8.45
N PHE A 279 9.45 6.87 9.58
CA PHE A 279 8.09 6.87 10.15
C PHE A 279 8.02 7.41 11.58
N GLY A 280 9.06 8.11 12.04
CA GLY A 280 9.08 8.67 13.41
C GLY A 280 8.98 7.62 14.53
N GLY A 281 9.32 6.36 14.25
CA GLY A 281 9.29 5.25 15.20
C GLY A 281 7.96 4.48 15.25
N LEU A 282 6.95 4.85 14.44
CA LEU A 282 5.64 4.19 14.39
C LEU A 282 5.64 3.09 13.32
N GLY A 283 5.55 1.82 13.72
CA GLY A 283 5.67 0.66 12.83
C GLY A 283 4.42 0.30 12.01
N GLY A 284 3.40 1.16 11.97
CA GLY A 284 2.13 0.90 11.29
C GLY A 284 1.14 0.07 12.11
N GLY A 285 -0.04 -0.17 11.54
CA GLY A 285 -1.12 -0.92 12.18
C GLY A 285 -1.20 -2.41 11.83
N LEU A 286 -0.18 -2.96 11.15
CA LEU A 286 -0.14 -4.35 10.70
C LEU A 286 0.96 -5.13 11.39
N LEU A 287 0.69 -6.39 11.74
CA LEU A 287 1.67 -7.36 12.20
C LEU A 287 1.35 -8.76 11.67
N THR A 288 2.34 -9.64 11.67
CA THR A 288 2.16 -11.07 11.39
C THR A 288 2.84 -11.90 12.46
N PHE A 289 2.34 -13.12 12.69
CA PHE A 289 2.95 -14.08 13.59
C PHE A 289 2.67 -15.52 13.14
N GLY A 290 3.45 -16.47 13.62
CA GLY A 290 3.36 -17.88 13.26
C GLY A 290 2.96 -18.79 14.40
N LEU A 291 2.07 -19.77 14.12
CA LEU A 291 1.52 -20.74 15.06
C LEU A 291 1.97 -22.19 14.80
N GLY A 292 3.06 -22.38 14.06
CA GLY A 292 3.67 -23.68 13.81
C GLY A 292 2.95 -24.56 12.78
N GLY A 293 1.88 -24.07 12.14
CA GLY A 293 1.22 -24.76 11.04
C GLY A 293 -0.16 -24.19 10.71
N ARG A 294 -0.67 -24.61 9.55
CA ARG A 294 -1.95 -24.16 8.98
C ARG A 294 -3.14 -24.44 9.90
N ASP A 295 -3.21 -25.67 10.44
CA ASP A 295 -4.34 -26.07 11.27
C ASP A 295 -4.41 -25.28 12.58
N SER A 296 -3.27 -24.99 13.19
CA SER A 296 -3.21 -24.12 14.38
C SER A 296 -3.63 -22.70 14.06
N ALA A 297 -3.18 -22.15 12.92
CA ALA A 297 -3.60 -20.82 12.45
C ALA A 297 -5.12 -20.76 12.20
N PHE A 298 -5.71 -21.80 11.61
CA PHE A 298 -7.15 -21.86 11.37
C PHE A 298 -7.94 -21.97 12.67
N ARG A 299 -7.55 -22.88 13.58
CA ARG A 299 -8.21 -22.99 14.90
C ARG A 299 -8.13 -21.71 15.70
N PHE A 300 -6.99 -21.03 15.66
CA PHE A 300 -6.86 -19.70 16.26
C PHE A 300 -7.87 -18.71 15.69
N ILE A 301 -7.89 -18.54 14.37
CA ILE A 301 -8.77 -17.57 13.68
C ILE A 301 -10.25 -17.88 13.95
N ASP A 302 -10.63 -19.15 13.88
CA ASP A 302 -12.02 -19.60 14.10
C ASP A 302 -12.46 -19.45 15.57
N SER A 303 -11.51 -19.36 16.51
CA SER A 303 -11.79 -19.20 17.95
C SER A 303 -11.93 -17.75 18.39
N LEU A 304 -11.56 -16.79 17.55
CA LEU A 304 -11.69 -15.37 17.85
C LEU A 304 -13.16 -14.95 18.00
N ARG A 305 -13.41 -14.02 18.93
CA ARG A 305 -14.76 -13.51 19.25
C ARG A 305 -14.89 -12.00 18.93
N LEU A 306 -13.89 -11.21 19.32
CA LEU A 306 -13.82 -9.77 19.10
C LEU A 306 -13.27 -9.49 17.70
N ALA A 307 -12.04 -9.96 17.42
CA ALA A 307 -11.39 -9.78 16.14
C ALA A 307 -12.15 -10.51 15.02
N LYS A 308 -12.18 -9.93 13.82
CA LYS A 308 -12.98 -10.45 12.71
C LYS A 308 -12.09 -11.08 11.63
N ASN A 309 -12.47 -12.27 11.18
CA ASN A 309 -11.87 -12.90 10.01
C ASN A 309 -12.33 -12.17 8.74
N ALA A 310 -11.54 -11.21 8.27
CA ALA A 310 -11.85 -10.41 7.10
C ALA A 310 -10.58 -9.94 6.38
N ALA A 311 -10.57 -10.11 5.05
CA ALA A 311 -9.43 -9.77 4.19
C ALA A 311 -9.33 -8.26 3.91
N ASN A 312 -9.36 -7.44 4.94
CA ASN A 312 -9.16 -5.99 4.86
C ASN A 312 -8.06 -5.54 5.83
N ILE A 313 -7.71 -4.27 5.81
CA ILE A 313 -6.77 -3.62 6.75
C ILE A 313 -7.24 -2.20 7.05
N GLY A 314 -6.83 -1.64 8.18
CA GLY A 314 -7.08 -0.24 8.53
C GLY A 314 -8.53 0.08 8.89
N ASP A 315 -9.29 -0.91 9.28
CA ASP A 315 -10.64 -0.74 9.85
C ASP A 315 -10.52 -0.38 11.34
N THR A 316 -11.52 0.29 11.90
CA THR A 316 -11.63 0.53 13.35
C THR A 316 -11.65 -0.77 14.15
N ARG A 317 -12.09 -1.87 13.55
CA ARG A 317 -12.12 -3.21 14.14
C ARG A 317 -10.81 -3.94 13.88
N THR A 318 -10.37 -4.75 14.82
CA THR A 318 -9.26 -5.69 14.63
C THR A 318 -9.65 -6.77 13.63
N LEU A 319 -8.85 -6.90 12.56
CA LEU A 319 -9.07 -7.87 11.49
C LEU A 319 -7.94 -8.88 11.43
N VAL A 320 -8.29 -10.14 11.19
CA VAL A 320 -7.35 -11.26 11.15
C VAL A 320 -7.61 -12.11 9.92
N ILE A 321 -6.56 -12.56 9.26
CA ILE A 321 -6.64 -13.55 8.17
C ILE A 321 -5.46 -14.52 8.19
N HIS A 322 -5.62 -15.63 7.48
CA HIS A 322 -4.54 -16.52 7.06
C HIS A 322 -4.14 -16.15 5.61
N PRO A 323 -3.02 -15.44 5.37
CA PRO A 323 -2.68 -14.90 4.05
C PRO A 323 -2.57 -15.96 2.96
N ALA A 324 -1.94 -17.10 3.25
CA ALA A 324 -1.69 -18.16 2.27
C ALA A 324 -2.97 -18.76 1.67
N SER A 325 -4.08 -18.83 2.45
CA SER A 325 -5.37 -19.35 1.98
C SER A 325 -6.37 -18.28 1.55
N THR A 326 -6.03 -16.99 1.66
CA THR A 326 -6.90 -15.87 1.32
C THR A 326 -6.30 -15.02 0.22
N ILE A 327 -5.56 -13.96 0.55
CA ILE A 327 -5.03 -12.99 -0.42
C ILE A 327 -3.92 -13.54 -1.33
N PHE A 328 -3.38 -14.72 -1.02
CA PHE A 328 -2.41 -15.46 -1.84
C PHE A 328 -2.90 -16.84 -2.30
N HIS A 329 -4.20 -17.15 -2.16
CA HIS A 329 -4.74 -18.48 -2.47
C HIS A 329 -4.49 -18.93 -3.92
N GLU A 330 -4.47 -17.99 -4.87
CA GLU A 330 -4.30 -18.25 -6.29
C GLU A 330 -2.84 -18.50 -6.74
N PHE A 331 -1.87 -18.32 -5.83
CA PHE A 331 -0.45 -18.50 -6.13
C PHE A 331 0.03 -19.89 -5.72
N ASP A 332 1.03 -20.41 -6.44
CA ASP A 332 1.72 -21.64 -6.08
C ASP A 332 2.58 -21.47 -4.82
N SER A 333 3.08 -22.61 -4.30
CA SER A 333 3.85 -22.62 -3.05
C SER A 333 5.17 -21.85 -3.14
N GLU A 334 5.81 -21.82 -4.33
CA GLU A 334 7.06 -21.12 -4.56
C GLU A 334 6.83 -19.60 -4.51
N THR A 335 5.81 -19.11 -5.21
CA THR A 335 5.42 -17.70 -5.18
C THR A 335 4.99 -17.27 -3.77
N LYS A 336 4.18 -18.08 -3.06
CA LYS A 336 3.82 -17.81 -1.66
C LYS A 336 5.04 -17.64 -0.77
N ALA A 337 5.99 -18.57 -0.88
CA ALA A 337 7.24 -18.50 -0.10
C ALA A 337 8.07 -17.26 -0.47
N ALA A 338 8.20 -16.94 -1.75
CA ALA A 338 8.92 -15.76 -2.23
C ALA A 338 8.30 -14.45 -1.74
N MET A 339 6.97 -14.40 -1.59
CA MET A 339 6.22 -13.26 -1.08
C MET A 339 6.04 -13.29 0.45
N GLY A 340 6.55 -14.33 1.12
CA GLY A 340 6.54 -14.48 2.57
C GLY A 340 5.17 -14.84 3.16
N ALA A 341 4.26 -15.44 2.38
CA ALA A 341 2.96 -15.93 2.83
C ALA A 341 3.06 -17.38 3.31
N GLY A 342 3.61 -17.61 4.51
CA GLY A 342 3.76 -18.95 5.11
C GLY A 342 2.43 -19.59 5.51
N GLU A 343 2.42 -20.93 5.53
CA GLU A 343 1.23 -21.73 5.93
C GLU A 343 0.94 -21.68 7.44
N ASP A 344 1.87 -21.21 8.26
CA ASP A 344 1.71 -21.02 9.70
C ASP A 344 1.33 -19.58 10.08
N MET A 345 1.28 -18.69 9.08
CA MET A 345 1.15 -17.25 9.28
C MET A 345 -0.28 -16.82 9.57
N VAL A 346 -0.42 -15.98 10.59
CA VAL A 346 -1.60 -15.15 10.85
C VAL A 346 -1.22 -13.69 10.65
N ARG A 347 -1.99 -12.93 9.86
CA ARG A 347 -1.85 -11.48 9.71
C ARG A 347 -2.95 -10.78 10.49
N VAL A 348 -2.55 -9.77 11.25
CA VAL A 348 -3.45 -8.90 12.03
C VAL A 348 -3.37 -7.49 11.50
N SER A 349 -4.51 -6.84 11.33
CA SER A 349 -4.67 -5.39 11.25
C SER A 349 -5.29 -4.95 12.57
N ALA A 350 -4.48 -4.39 13.47
CA ALA A 350 -4.93 -3.96 14.79
C ALA A 350 -5.96 -2.82 14.65
N GLY A 351 -7.09 -2.97 15.32
CA GLY A 351 -8.17 -1.99 15.36
C GLY A 351 -7.97 -0.94 16.46
N LEU A 352 -9.06 -0.28 16.82
CA LEU A 352 -9.10 0.79 17.81
C LEU A 352 -9.71 0.33 19.14
N GLU A 353 -10.02 -0.94 19.29
CA GLU A 353 -10.51 -1.54 20.52
C GLU A 353 -9.46 -1.38 21.63
N HIS A 354 -9.88 -1.44 22.90
CA HIS A 354 -8.92 -1.42 24.01
C HIS A 354 -7.97 -2.62 23.88
N ILE A 355 -6.69 -2.39 24.06
CA ILE A 355 -5.69 -3.44 23.84
C ILE A 355 -5.89 -4.66 24.75
N ASP A 356 -6.37 -4.45 25.98
CA ASP A 356 -6.64 -5.56 26.91
C ASP A 356 -7.78 -6.46 26.41
N ASP A 357 -8.78 -5.90 25.69
CA ASP A 357 -9.84 -6.69 25.07
C ASP A 357 -9.30 -7.51 23.87
N ILE A 358 -8.41 -6.88 23.07
CA ILE A 358 -7.76 -7.58 21.93
C ILE A 358 -6.90 -8.72 22.48
N THR A 359 -6.06 -8.47 23.50
CA THR A 359 -5.18 -9.51 24.07
C THR A 359 -5.97 -10.61 24.78
N ALA A 360 -7.07 -10.29 25.46
CA ALA A 360 -7.94 -11.30 26.06
C ALA A 360 -8.61 -12.21 25.03
N ASP A 361 -9.05 -11.63 23.88
CA ASP A 361 -9.59 -12.41 22.77
C ASP A 361 -8.53 -13.34 22.16
N PHE A 362 -7.32 -12.84 21.99
CA PHE A 362 -6.19 -13.61 21.45
C PHE A 362 -5.73 -14.71 22.41
N GLU A 363 -5.71 -14.45 23.74
CA GLU A 363 -5.36 -15.45 24.77
C GLU A 363 -6.28 -16.67 24.66
N GLN A 364 -7.60 -16.47 24.75
CA GLN A 364 -8.57 -17.57 24.70
C GLN A 364 -8.55 -18.29 23.34
N ALA A 365 -8.16 -17.62 22.24
CA ALA A 365 -8.03 -18.25 20.93
C ALA A 365 -6.72 -19.05 20.80
N LEU A 366 -5.61 -18.59 21.41
CA LEU A 366 -4.35 -19.32 21.48
C LEU A 366 -4.52 -20.62 22.26
N GLU A 367 -5.15 -20.59 23.44
CA GLU A 367 -5.42 -21.81 24.24
C GLU A 367 -6.11 -22.89 23.39
N LYS A 368 -7.16 -22.51 22.65
CA LYS A 368 -7.92 -23.44 21.80
C LYS A 368 -7.16 -23.90 20.55
N SER A 369 -6.20 -23.10 20.08
CA SER A 369 -5.45 -23.43 18.86
C SER A 369 -4.54 -24.64 19.04
N PHE A 370 -4.14 -24.96 20.29
CA PHE A 370 -3.28 -26.06 20.64
C PHE A 370 -4.03 -27.25 21.29
N GLU A 371 -5.32 -27.09 21.61
CA GLU A 371 -6.14 -28.21 22.05
C GLU A 371 -6.24 -29.27 20.94
N VAL A 372 -5.61 -30.39 21.15
CA VAL A 372 -5.81 -31.56 20.28
C VAL A 372 -7.23 -32.06 20.56
N LYS A 373 -8.14 -31.99 19.60
CA LYS A 373 -9.41 -32.72 19.70
C LYS A 373 -9.07 -34.21 19.91
N ARG A 374 -9.27 -34.68 21.16
CA ARG A 374 -9.23 -36.11 21.51
C ARG A 374 -10.38 -36.82 20.83
#